data_1c945919d839448550cb92831286a4c3
#
_entry.id   1c945919d839448550cb92831286a4c3
#
_cell.length_a   1.000
_cell.length_b   1.000
_cell.length_c   1.000
_cell.angle_alpha   90.00
_cell.angle_beta   90.00
_cell.angle_gamma   90.00
#
_symmetry.space_group_name_H-M   'P 1'
#
loop_
_entity.id
_entity.type
_entity.pdbx_description
1 polymer ?
#
loop_
_entity_poly.entity_id
_entity_poly.type
_entity_poly.pdbx_seq_one_letter_code
_entity_poly.pdbx_strand_id
1 'polypeptide(L)'
;MDVVSMHQAGFTNAVATLGTALTEEQSRLIAQYTGEVVLSYDSDAPGQAATRRATGLLEAAGVKIRVLSIPDAKDPDEFIKKFGAERFAQLIEGSSSATDFAINKLRQENDVTTAEGKVSFLKQFAALMAGLPNPIEREVY
;
A
#
# COMPACT_ATOMS: atom_id res chain seq x y z
N MET A 1 4.29 -18.09 1.65
CA MET A 1 5.77 -18.18 1.75
C MET A 1 6.40 -16.90 2.26
N ASP A 2 5.97 -15.72 1.80
CA ASP A 2 6.56 -14.43 2.24
C ASP A 2 6.50 -14.21 3.76
N VAL A 3 5.39 -14.54 4.41
CA VAL A 3 5.26 -14.41 5.88
C VAL A 3 6.31 -15.26 6.61
N VAL A 4 6.57 -16.47 6.16
CA VAL A 4 7.59 -17.34 6.76
C VAL A 4 8.97 -16.72 6.62
N SER A 5 9.33 -16.25 5.43
CA SER A 5 10.60 -15.58 5.18
C SER A 5 10.76 -14.29 6.00
N MET A 6 9.69 -13.51 6.12
CA MET A 6 9.68 -12.29 6.92
C MET A 6 9.89 -12.59 8.40
N HIS A 7 9.22 -13.60 8.96
CA HIS A 7 9.42 -14.03 10.34
C HIS A 7 10.84 -14.55 10.59
N GLN A 8 11.39 -15.32 9.67
CA GLN A 8 12.81 -15.78 9.74
C GLN A 8 13.80 -14.62 9.72
N ALA A 9 13.47 -13.55 9.02
CA ALA A 9 14.28 -12.33 8.96
C ALA A 9 14.08 -11.39 10.16
N GLY A 10 13.22 -11.75 11.12
CA GLY A 10 12.97 -10.97 12.33
C GLY A 10 11.72 -10.09 12.31
N PHE A 11 10.96 -10.08 11.20
CA PHE A 11 9.70 -9.31 11.08
C PHE A 11 8.52 -10.14 11.60
N THR A 12 8.41 -10.26 12.92
CA THR A 12 7.43 -11.11 13.60
C THR A 12 6.01 -10.54 13.63
N ASN A 13 5.83 -9.30 13.18
CA ASN A 13 4.55 -8.62 13.01
C ASN A 13 3.95 -8.74 11.60
N ALA A 14 4.51 -9.59 10.77
CA ALA A 14 3.97 -9.89 9.45
C ALA A 14 2.84 -10.92 9.53
N VAL A 15 1.75 -10.64 8.82
CA VAL A 15 0.59 -11.53 8.68
C VAL A 15 0.17 -11.63 7.21
N ALA A 16 -0.49 -12.71 6.85
CA ALA A 16 -1.04 -12.90 5.51
C ALA A 16 -2.46 -13.42 5.55
N THR A 17 -3.23 -13.10 4.51
CA THR A 17 -4.50 -13.74 4.22
C THR A 17 -4.23 -15.02 3.43
N LEU A 18 -4.62 -16.16 3.97
CA LEU A 18 -4.32 -17.46 3.36
C LEU A 18 -5.21 -17.71 2.13
N GLY A 19 -4.66 -17.46 0.95
CA GLY A 19 -5.27 -17.81 -0.33
C GLY A 19 -6.56 -17.05 -0.69
N THR A 20 -6.95 -16.06 0.10
CA THR A 20 -8.16 -15.26 -0.11
C THR A 20 -7.86 -13.76 0.04
N ALA A 21 -8.70 -12.92 -0.58
CA ALA A 21 -8.63 -11.49 -0.35
C ALA A 21 -8.96 -11.16 1.13
N LEU A 22 -8.41 -10.05 1.62
CA LEU A 22 -8.74 -9.52 2.94
C LEU A 22 -10.26 -9.32 3.07
N THR A 23 -10.83 -9.77 4.19
CA THR A 23 -12.25 -9.64 4.51
C THR A 23 -12.49 -8.49 5.49
N GLU A 24 -13.74 -8.04 5.56
CA GLU A 24 -14.15 -7.03 6.54
C GLU A 24 -13.94 -7.50 7.98
N GLU A 25 -14.22 -8.77 8.27
CA GLU A 25 -14.00 -9.37 9.59
C GLU A 25 -12.53 -9.40 9.98
N GLN A 26 -11.66 -9.77 9.04
CA GLN A 26 -10.21 -9.73 9.24
C GLN A 26 -9.70 -8.32 9.46
N SER A 27 -10.25 -7.33 8.75
CA SER A 27 -9.90 -5.92 8.95
C SER A 27 -10.27 -5.42 10.34
N ARG A 28 -11.45 -5.79 10.85
CA ARG A 28 -11.87 -5.48 12.21
C ARG A 28 -10.98 -6.16 13.26
N LEU A 29 -10.57 -7.41 13.00
CA LEU A 29 -9.66 -8.13 13.89
C LEU A 29 -8.29 -7.44 13.95
N ILE A 30 -7.74 -7.05 12.81
CA ILE A 30 -6.47 -6.32 12.74
C ILE A 30 -6.56 -5.00 13.53
N ALA A 31 -7.65 -4.26 13.40
CA ALA A 31 -7.88 -3.00 14.10
C ALA A 31 -7.88 -3.12 15.64
N GLN A 32 -8.13 -4.31 16.17
CA GLN A 32 -8.04 -4.57 17.62
C GLN A 32 -6.59 -4.65 18.12
N TYR A 33 -5.64 -4.98 17.23
CA TYR A 33 -4.23 -5.19 17.60
C TYR A 33 -3.32 -4.05 17.23
N THR A 34 -3.67 -3.26 16.23
CA THR A 34 -2.80 -2.17 15.74
C THR A 34 -3.61 -1.00 15.17
N GLY A 35 -3.06 0.19 15.30
CA GLY A 35 -3.58 1.41 14.66
C GLY A 35 -2.98 1.70 13.29
N GLU A 36 -1.93 0.98 12.88
CA GLU A 36 -1.26 1.18 11.59
C GLU A 36 -0.92 -0.15 10.94
N VAL A 37 -1.15 -0.26 9.64
CA VAL A 37 -0.81 -1.42 8.81
C VAL A 37 0.01 -0.99 7.60
N VAL A 38 1.04 -1.74 7.30
CA VAL A 38 1.80 -1.62 6.04
C VAL A 38 1.37 -2.73 5.11
N LEU A 39 0.77 -2.37 3.98
CA LEU A 39 0.35 -3.31 2.94
C LEU A 39 1.52 -3.62 2.02
N SER A 40 1.80 -4.91 1.84
CA SER A 40 2.81 -5.40 0.92
C SER A 40 2.20 -6.48 0.02
N TYR A 41 1.69 -6.06 -1.12
CA TYR A 41 1.21 -6.96 -2.16
C TYR A 41 2.15 -6.92 -3.37
N ASP A 42 2.03 -7.92 -4.22
CA ASP A 42 2.80 -7.97 -5.47
C ASP A 42 2.55 -6.74 -6.34
N SER A 43 3.55 -6.32 -7.07
CA SER A 43 3.50 -5.11 -7.91
C SER A 43 2.71 -5.30 -9.21
N ASP A 44 2.22 -6.51 -9.50
CA ASP A 44 1.39 -6.81 -10.65
C ASP A 44 -0.03 -6.20 -10.55
N ALA A 45 -0.80 -6.28 -11.63
CA ALA A 45 -2.16 -5.72 -11.68
C ALA A 45 -3.12 -6.35 -10.65
N PRO A 46 -3.14 -7.69 -10.43
CA PRO A 46 -3.91 -8.30 -9.35
C PRO A 46 -3.50 -7.81 -7.96
N GLY A 47 -2.19 -7.68 -7.68
CA GLY A 47 -1.68 -7.17 -6.42
C GLY A 47 -2.10 -5.72 -6.15
N GLN A 48 -2.10 -4.88 -7.18
CA GLN A 48 -2.58 -3.50 -7.09
C GLN A 48 -4.08 -3.41 -6.80
N ALA A 49 -4.89 -4.28 -7.41
CA ALA A 49 -6.32 -4.37 -7.12
C ALA A 49 -6.57 -4.84 -5.67
N ALA A 50 -5.79 -5.82 -5.20
CA ALA A 50 -5.81 -6.28 -3.82
C ALA A 50 -5.44 -5.17 -2.83
N THR A 51 -4.42 -4.38 -3.14
CA THR A 51 -4.01 -3.21 -2.35
C THR A 51 -5.14 -2.21 -2.19
N ARG A 52 -5.80 -1.84 -3.28
CA ARG A 52 -6.94 -0.89 -3.24
C ARG A 52 -8.09 -1.40 -2.40
N ARG A 53 -8.45 -2.67 -2.56
CA ARG A 53 -9.54 -3.30 -1.79
C ARG A 53 -9.20 -3.36 -0.30
N ALA A 54 -8.00 -3.80 0.05
CA ALA A 54 -7.54 -3.88 1.42
C ALA A 54 -7.48 -2.49 2.09
N THR A 55 -7.03 -1.47 1.36
CA THR A 55 -7.02 -0.08 1.82
C THR A 55 -8.42 0.35 2.24
N GLY A 56 -9.43 0.19 1.38
CA GLY A 56 -10.80 0.58 1.69
C GLY A 56 -11.38 -0.13 2.92
N LEU A 57 -11.11 -1.43 3.07
CA LEU A 57 -11.58 -2.21 4.21
C LEU A 57 -10.92 -1.81 5.54
N LEU A 58 -9.61 -1.57 5.53
CA LEU A 58 -8.85 -1.18 6.72
C LEU A 58 -9.14 0.26 7.14
N GLU A 59 -9.29 1.18 6.18
CA GLU A 59 -9.73 2.56 6.46
C GLU A 59 -11.12 2.59 7.10
N ALA A 60 -12.05 1.79 6.61
CA ALA A 60 -13.38 1.64 7.21
C ALA A 60 -13.32 1.09 8.64
N ALA A 61 -12.32 0.29 8.96
CA ALA A 61 -12.06 -0.21 10.31
C ALA A 61 -11.30 0.79 11.21
N GLY A 62 -10.90 1.95 10.70
CA GLY A 62 -10.19 2.99 11.44
C GLY A 62 -8.67 2.80 11.54
N VAL A 63 -8.08 1.96 10.70
CA VAL A 63 -6.63 1.67 10.67
C VAL A 63 -5.94 2.62 9.70
N LYS A 64 -4.82 3.21 10.13
CA LYS A 64 -3.94 3.98 9.27
C LYS A 64 -3.16 3.05 8.35
N ILE A 65 -3.06 3.39 7.07
CA ILE A 65 -2.46 2.52 6.07
C ILE A 65 -1.26 3.18 5.42
N ARG A 66 -0.21 2.38 5.30
CA ARG A 66 0.95 2.68 4.46
C ARG A 66 1.09 1.57 3.42
N VAL A 67 1.61 1.89 2.27
CA VAL A 67 1.81 0.93 1.18
C VAL A 67 3.29 0.79 0.91
N LEU A 68 3.75 -0.45 0.92
CA LEU A 68 5.12 -0.81 0.59
C LEU A 68 5.25 -1.06 -0.90
N SER A 69 6.14 -0.32 -1.55
CA SER A 69 6.57 -0.59 -2.92
C SER A 69 7.94 -1.25 -2.87
N ILE A 70 8.07 -2.43 -3.44
CA ILE A 70 9.32 -3.21 -3.42
C ILE A 70 10.03 -3.00 -4.76
N PRO A 71 11.16 -2.27 -4.80
CA PRO A 71 11.95 -2.12 -6.01
C PRO A 71 12.84 -3.36 -6.25
N ASP A 72 13.09 -3.68 -7.50
CA ASP A 72 14.07 -4.70 -7.94
C ASP A 72 13.82 -6.14 -7.44
N ALA A 73 12.61 -6.40 -6.91
CA ALA A 73 12.13 -7.71 -6.51
C ALA A 73 10.60 -7.77 -6.67
N LYS A 74 10.05 -8.94 -6.90
CA LYS A 74 8.60 -9.08 -7.06
C LYS A 74 7.85 -9.27 -5.75
N ASP A 75 8.53 -9.75 -4.71
CA ASP A 75 7.95 -10.06 -3.41
C ASP A 75 8.96 -9.84 -2.26
N PRO A 76 8.50 -9.81 -0.99
CA PRO A 76 9.37 -9.63 0.17
C PRO A 76 10.44 -10.70 0.31
N ASP A 77 10.14 -11.96 0.01
CA ASP A 77 11.08 -13.07 0.11
C ASP A 77 12.29 -12.86 -0.81
N GLU A 78 12.02 -12.53 -2.07
CA GLU A 78 13.06 -12.24 -3.05
C GLU A 78 13.91 -11.03 -2.64
N PHE A 79 13.27 -9.96 -2.15
CA PHE A 79 13.99 -8.76 -1.71
C PHE A 79 14.92 -9.04 -0.52
N ILE A 80 14.44 -9.76 0.48
CA ILE A 80 15.24 -10.10 1.67
C ILE A 80 16.42 -10.99 1.29
N LYS A 81 16.23 -11.96 0.39
CA LYS A 81 17.30 -12.82 -0.12
C LYS A 81 18.36 -12.05 -0.91
N LYS A 82 17.98 -11.06 -1.69
CA LYS A 82 18.89 -10.25 -2.50
C LYS A 82 19.61 -9.17 -1.71
N PHE A 83 18.92 -8.48 -0.83
CA PHE A 83 19.40 -7.23 -0.22
C PHE A 83 19.53 -7.28 1.30
N GLY A 84 18.99 -8.29 1.96
CA GLY A 84 19.05 -8.49 3.40
C GLY A 84 17.92 -7.82 4.19
N ALA A 85 17.79 -8.25 5.46
CA ALA A 85 16.75 -7.82 6.38
C ALA A 85 16.83 -6.33 6.73
N GLU A 86 18.05 -5.78 6.91
CA GLU A 86 18.24 -4.36 7.26
C GLU A 86 17.70 -3.42 6.16
N ARG A 87 17.95 -3.74 4.89
CA ARG A 87 17.42 -2.98 3.77
C ARG A 87 15.91 -3.08 3.67
N PHE A 88 15.35 -4.22 3.97
CA PHE A 88 13.90 -4.39 4.03
C PHE A 88 13.27 -3.57 5.16
N ALA A 89 13.90 -3.51 6.34
CA ALA A 89 13.46 -2.65 7.43
C ALA A 89 13.46 -1.17 7.03
N GLN A 90 14.50 -0.69 6.35
CA GLN A 90 14.56 0.67 5.82
C GLN A 90 13.46 0.93 4.79
N LEU A 91 13.16 -0.05 3.95
CA LEU A 91 12.07 0.04 2.97
C LEU A 91 10.70 0.18 3.64
N ILE A 92 10.46 -0.56 4.72
CA ILE A 92 9.23 -0.46 5.52
C ILE A 92 9.11 0.93 6.16
N GLU A 93 10.17 1.46 6.75
CA GLU A 93 10.19 2.80 7.35
C GLU A 93 9.92 3.91 6.33
N GLY A 94 10.41 3.75 5.10
CA GLY A 94 10.19 4.67 3.98
C GLY A 94 8.89 4.44 3.21
N SER A 95 8.01 3.53 3.63
CA SER A 95 6.76 3.25 2.93
C SER A 95 5.84 4.48 2.90
N SER A 96 5.15 4.67 1.77
CA SER A 96 4.29 5.82 1.53
C SER A 96 2.91 5.65 2.17
N SER A 97 2.25 6.76 2.53
CA SER A 97 0.82 6.71 2.85
C SER A 97 0.01 6.17 1.67
N ALA A 98 -1.19 5.63 1.93
CA ALA A 98 -2.06 5.12 0.87
C ALA A 98 -2.41 6.22 -0.15
N THR A 99 -2.56 7.46 0.31
CA THR A 99 -2.84 8.63 -0.54
C THR A 99 -1.64 8.97 -1.43
N ASP A 100 -0.43 9.04 -0.88
CA ASP A 100 0.79 9.27 -1.66
C ASP A 100 1.03 8.19 -2.71
N PHE A 101 0.79 6.93 -2.34
CA PHE A 101 0.87 5.82 -3.27
C PHE A 101 -0.12 5.96 -4.43
N ALA A 102 -1.38 6.32 -4.15
CA ALA A 102 -2.41 6.55 -5.17
C ALA A 102 -2.04 7.72 -6.09
N ILE A 103 -1.53 8.82 -5.56
CA ILE A 103 -1.08 9.98 -6.34
C ILE A 103 0.07 9.61 -7.26
N ASN A 104 1.09 8.92 -6.74
CA ASN A 104 2.24 8.50 -7.54
C ASN A 104 1.82 7.55 -8.67
N LYS A 105 0.87 6.66 -8.40
CA LYS A 105 0.30 5.79 -9.42
C LYS A 105 -0.40 6.58 -10.52
N LEU A 106 -1.22 7.58 -10.18
CA LEU A 106 -1.86 8.46 -11.17
C LEU A 106 -0.85 9.20 -12.04
N ARG A 107 0.29 9.61 -11.47
CA ARG A 107 1.38 10.23 -12.24
C ARG A 107 2.02 9.26 -13.23
N GLN A 108 2.15 7.99 -12.87
CA GLN A 108 2.72 6.97 -13.76
C GLN A 108 1.77 6.59 -14.89
N GLU A 109 0.46 6.56 -14.62
CA GLU A 109 -0.58 6.19 -15.59
C GLU A 109 -0.90 7.31 -16.59
N ASN A 110 -0.55 8.56 -16.28
CA ASN A 110 -0.83 9.73 -17.11
C ASN A 110 0.47 10.45 -17.51
N ASP A 111 0.63 10.75 -18.78
CA ASP A 111 1.76 11.55 -19.25
C ASP A 111 1.53 13.03 -18.91
N VAL A 112 2.04 13.46 -17.77
CA VAL A 112 1.90 14.85 -17.29
C VAL A 112 2.73 15.86 -18.08
N THR A 113 3.49 15.44 -19.08
CA THR A 113 4.21 16.33 -20.00
C THR A 113 3.30 16.87 -21.10
N THR A 114 2.25 16.14 -21.45
CA THR A 114 1.26 16.52 -22.45
C THR A 114 0.07 17.25 -21.83
N ALA A 115 -0.60 18.09 -22.61
CA ALA A 115 -1.80 18.80 -22.15
C ALA A 115 -2.95 17.83 -21.84
N GLU A 116 -3.14 16.80 -22.66
CA GLU A 116 -4.17 15.77 -22.48
C GLU A 116 -3.90 14.92 -21.23
N GLY A 117 -2.65 14.50 -21.02
CA GLY A 117 -2.24 13.77 -19.84
C GLY A 117 -2.40 14.58 -18.54
N LYS A 118 -2.10 15.89 -18.56
CA LYS A 118 -2.37 16.79 -17.43
C LYS A 118 -3.85 16.88 -17.09
N VAL A 119 -4.72 17.02 -18.08
CA VAL A 119 -6.17 17.09 -17.88
C VAL A 119 -6.69 15.78 -17.32
N SER A 120 -6.26 14.64 -17.84
CA SER A 120 -6.62 13.32 -17.33
C SER A 120 -6.16 13.13 -15.90
N PHE A 121 -4.90 13.46 -15.60
CA PHE A 121 -4.36 13.41 -14.25
C PHE A 121 -5.16 14.26 -13.27
N LEU A 122 -5.43 15.52 -13.62
CA LEU A 122 -6.17 16.44 -12.75
C LEU A 122 -7.61 15.99 -12.46
N LYS A 123 -8.30 15.41 -13.44
CA LYS A 123 -9.64 14.83 -13.24
C LYS A 123 -9.60 13.66 -12.25
N GLN A 124 -8.66 12.75 -12.42
CA GLN A 124 -8.50 11.59 -11.53
C GLN A 124 -8.02 12.01 -10.14
N PHE A 125 -7.12 12.97 -10.07
CA PHE A 125 -6.65 13.56 -8.81
C PHE A 125 -7.79 14.24 -8.04
N ALA A 126 -8.62 15.03 -8.71
CA ALA A 126 -9.79 15.66 -8.08
C ALA A 126 -10.78 14.62 -7.53
N ALA A 127 -11.03 13.54 -8.26
CA ALA A 127 -11.87 12.44 -7.79
C ALA A 127 -11.26 11.75 -6.55
N LEU A 128 -9.95 11.53 -6.53
CA LEU A 128 -9.22 10.96 -5.39
C LEU A 128 -9.35 11.87 -4.16
N MET A 129 -9.13 13.19 -4.32
CA MET A 129 -9.25 14.17 -3.24
C MET A 129 -10.68 14.25 -2.69
N ALA A 130 -11.68 14.19 -3.54
CA ALA A 130 -13.09 14.19 -3.13
C ALA A 130 -13.45 12.95 -2.29
N GLY A 131 -12.78 11.82 -2.52
CA GLY A 131 -12.96 10.57 -1.76
C GLY A 131 -12.25 10.53 -0.40
N LEU A 132 -11.36 11.50 -0.09
CA LEU A 132 -10.68 11.52 1.19
C LEU A 132 -11.63 11.88 2.34
N PRO A 133 -11.71 11.05 3.39
CA PRO A 133 -12.63 11.29 4.51
C PRO A 133 -12.19 12.45 5.39
N ASN A 134 -10.88 12.77 5.42
CA ASN A 134 -10.31 13.79 6.29
C ASN A 134 -10.13 15.12 5.55
N PRO A 135 -10.82 16.20 5.96
CA PRO A 135 -10.65 17.53 5.34
C PRO A 135 -9.22 18.08 5.42
N ILE A 136 -8.49 17.76 6.47
CA ILE A 136 -7.10 18.21 6.66
C ILE A 136 -6.18 17.59 5.62
N GLU A 137 -6.38 16.31 5.29
CA GLU A 137 -5.61 15.64 4.23
C GLU A 137 -5.85 16.29 2.87
N ARG A 138 -7.08 16.76 2.60
CA ARG A 138 -7.40 17.48 1.36
C ARG A 138 -6.63 18.81 1.23
N GLU A 139 -6.41 19.50 2.32
CA GLU A 139 -5.65 20.76 2.32
C GLU A 139 -4.15 20.54 2.13
N VAL A 140 -3.60 19.42 2.63
CA VAL A 140 -2.18 19.09 2.51
C VAL A 140 -1.82 18.71 1.07
N TYR A 141 -2.71 18.06 0.35
CA TYR A 141 -2.54 17.66 -1.05
C TYR A 141 -3.26 18.62 -2.01
#